data_cbed1d1830bb3772220bc351724ccf07
#
_entry.id   cbed1d1830bb3772220bc351724ccf07
#
_cell.length_a   1.000
_cell.length_b   1.000
_cell.length_c   1.000
_cell.angle_alpha   90.00
_cell.angle_beta   90.00
_cell.angle_gamma   90.00
#
_symmetry.space_group_name_H-M   'P 1'
#
loop_
_entity.id
_entity.type
_entity.pdbx_description
1 polymer ?
#
loop_
_entity_poly.entity_id
_entity_poly.type
_entity_poly.pdbx_seq_one_letter_code
_entity_poly.pdbx_strand_id
1 'polypeptide(L)'
;MNFVKVIEITGENAVAQEDGQKLYEIVTEQLKSGQELQLDFHGVKIFASPFFNAAIGQLLKDFGSDDLNRRLKFEHLSSVGQEVLKRVIENSKKYFSSSESYRQAQTEVIGNLSRN
;
A
#
# COMPACT_ATOMS: atom_id res chain seq x y z
N MET A 1 -0.91 -11.90 17.40
CA MET A 1 -0.79 -11.19 16.12
C MET A 1 -1.53 -11.94 15.04
N ASN A 2 -2.34 -11.24 14.28
CA ASN A 2 -3.06 -11.83 13.16
C ASN A 2 -2.18 -11.86 11.92
N PHE A 3 -2.42 -12.82 11.05
CA PHE A 3 -1.72 -12.77 9.77
C PHE A 3 -2.60 -13.24 8.62
N VAL A 4 -2.21 -12.82 7.42
CA VAL A 4 -2.94 -13.11 6.19
C VAL A 4 -1.98 -13.78 5.22
N LYS A 5 -2.41 -14.89 4.66
CA LYS A 5 -1.64 -15.54 3.59
C LYS A 5 -2.05 -14.90 2.27
N VAL A 6 -1.19 -14.06 1.75
CA VAL A 6 -1.51 -13.29 0.55
C VAL A 6 -1.79 -14.20 -0.65
N ILE A 7 -1.10 -15.35 -0.71
CA ILE A 7 -1.29 -16.28 -1.82
C ILE A 7 -2.74 -16.76 -1.93
N GLU A 8 -3.47 -16.76 -0.81
CA GLU A 8 -4.88 -17.17 -0.85
C GLU A 8 -5.76 -16.15 -1.55
N ILE A 9 -5.26 -14.91 -1.66
CA ILE A 9 -5.98 -13.85 -2.37
C ILE A 9 -5.51 -13.76 -3.82
N THR A 10 -4.20 -13.84 -4.04
CA THR A 10 -3.62 -13.52 -5.35
C THR A 10 -3.21 -14.73 -6.17
N GLY A 11 -3.03 -15.89 -5.52
CA GLY A 11 -2.28 -16.95 -6.15
C GLY A 11 -0.82 -16.55 -6.24
N GLU A 12 -0.11 -17.11 -7.20
CA GLU A 12 1.32 -16.82 -7.36
C GLU A 12 1.60 -15.43 -7.90
N ASN A 13 0.60 -14.75 -8.43
CA ASN A 13 0.77 -13.48 -9.15
C ASN A 13 0.05 -12.34 -8.41
N ALA A 14 0.80 -11.57 -7.65
CA ALA A 14 0.27 -10.39 -6.95
C ALA A 14 0.37 -9.19 -7.89
N VAL A 15 -0.51 -9.12 -8.89
CA VAL A 15 -0.41 -8.12 -9.94
C VAL A 15 -1.68 -7.29 -10.12
N ALA A 16 -2.85 -7.86 -9.84
CA ALA A 16 -4.12 -7.21 -10.16
C ALA A 16 -4.50 -6.20 -9.09
N GLN A 17 -4.99 -5.05 -9.55
CA GLN A 17 -5.49 -4.02 -8.66
C GLN A 17 -6.64 -4.54 -7.80
N GLU A 18 -7.50 -5.37 -8.36
CA GLU A 18 -8.64 -5.93 -7.64
C GLU A 18 -8.21 -6.77 -6.45
N ASP A 19 -7.16 -7.55 -6.62
CA ASP A 19 -6.62 -8.35 -5.52
C ASP A 19 -6.01 -7.45 -4.45
N GLY A 20 -5.35 -6.40 -4.89
CA GLY A 20 -4.82 -5.40 -3.96
C GLY A 20 -5.91 -4.74 -3.15
N GLN A 21 -7.04 -4.45 -3.79
CA GLN A 21 -8.17 -3.82 -3.09
C GLN A 21 -8.74 -4.76 -2.04
N LYS A 22 -8.82 -6.05 -2.34
CA LYS A 22 -9.28 -7.04 -1.35
C LYS A 22 -8.36 -7.07 -0.14
N LEU A 23 -7.06 -7.07 -0.38
CA LEU A 23 -6.09 -7.06 0.72
C LEU A 23 -6.19 -5.77 1.51
N TYR A 24 -6.34 -4.63 0.84
CA TYR A 24 -6.51 -3.34 1.49
C TYR A 24 -7.69 -3.35 2.47
N GLU A 25 -8.80 -3.92 2.07
CA GLU A 25 -9.98 -3.96 2.91
C GLU A 25 -9.74 -4.81 4.16
N ILE A 26 -9.07 -5.93 4.00
CA ILE A 26 -8.73 -6.79 5.13
C ILE A 26 -7.78 -6.07 6.09
N VAL A 27 -6.73 -5.47 5.55
CA VAL A 27 -5.73 -4.77 6.36
C VAL A 27 -6.35 -3.60 7.09
N THR A 28 -7.15 -2.80 6.39
CA THR A 28 -7.78 -1.62 6.98
C THR A 28 -8.67 -2.01 8.16
N GLU A 29 -9.44 -3.06 8.01
CA GLU A 29 -10.32 -3.52 9.08
C GLU A 29 -9.52 -3.91 10.31
N GLN A 30 -8.43 -4.66 10.11
CA GLN A 30 -7.59 -5.09 11.22
C GLN A 30 -6.91 -3.91 11.90
N LEU A 31 -6.39 -2.98 11.12
CA LEU A 31 -5.71 -1.83 11.70
C LEU A 31 -6.66 -0.92 12.45
N LYS A 32 -7.87 -0.74 11.95
CA LYS A 32 -8.87 0.09 12.62
C LYS A 32 -9.30 -0.50 13.96
N SER A 33 -9.23 -1.81 14.09
CA SER A 33 -9.58 -2.46 15.35
C SER A 33 -8.40 -2.50 16.32
N GLY A 34 -7.28 -1.88 15.96
CA GLY A 34 -6.13 -1.79 16.86
C GLY A 34 -5.19 -2.98 16.78
N GLN A 35 -5.40 -3.88 15.84
CA GLN A 35 -4.59 -5.08 15.73
C GLN A 35 -3.30 -4.83 14.98
N GLU A 36 -2.30 -5.65 15.28
CA GLU A 36 -1.12 -5.77 14.44
C GLU A 36 -1.36 -6.89 13.45
N LEU A 37 -0.74 -6.79 12.28
CA LEU A 37 -1.02 -7.72 11.20
C LEU A 37 0.26 -8.09 10.48
N GLN A 38 0.36 -9.36 10.15
CA GLN A 38 1.48 -9.89 9.40
C GLN A 38 0.98 -10.36 8.04
N LEU A 39 1.59 -9.88 6.99
CA LEU A 39 1.25 -10.29 5.62
C LEU A 39 2.29 -11.28 5.14
N ASP A 40 1.87 -12.52 4.95
CA ASP A 40 2.75 -13.60 4.56
C ASP A 40 2.67 -13.80 3.05
N PHE A 41 3.78 -13.57 2.36
CA PHE A 41 3.87 -13.68 0.91
C PHE A 41 4.46 -15.00 0.43
N HIS A 42 4.54 -15.98 1.32
CA HIS A 42 5.10 -17.28 0.94
C HIS A 42 4.37 -17.83 -0.28
N GLY A 43 5.12 -18.24 -1.29
CA GLY A 43 4.56 -18.81 -2.51
C GLY A 43 4.19 -17.80 -3.58
N VAL A 44 4.13 -16.51 -3.24
CA VAL A 44 3.85 -15.47 -4.24
C VAL A 44 5.13 -15.16 -4.98
N LYS A 45 5.09 -15.20 -6.30
CA LYS A 45 6.30 -15.15 -7.13
C LYS A 45 6.39 -13.90 -7.99
N ILE A 46 5.28 -13.39 -8.46
CA ILE A 46 5.27 -12.25 -9.39
C ILE A 46 4.55 -11.09 -8.74
N PHE A 47 5.13 -9.90 -8.88
CA PHE A 47 4.63 -8.70 -8.23
C PHE A 47 4.54 -7.56 -9.22
N ALA A 48 3.51 -6.73 -9.09
CA ALA A 48 3.37 -5.55 -9.94
C ALA A 48 2.83 -4.39 -9.11
N SER A 49 3.18 -3.18 -9.53
CA SER A 49 2.80 -1.97 -8.81
C SER A 49 1.30 -1.80 -8.60
N PRO A 50 0.44 -2.13 -9.58
CA PRO A 50 -1.00 -1.95 -9.37
C PRO A 50 -1.52 -2.69 -8.14
N PHE A 51 -1.00 -3.89 -7.88
CA PHE A 51 -1.39 -4.64 -6.70
C PHE A 51 -1.00 -3.89 -5.42
N PHE A 52 0.27 -3.50 -5.31
CA PHE A 52 0.74 -2.83 -4.10
C PHE A 52 0.19 -1.42 -3.95
N ASN A 53 -0.08 -0.72 -5.04
CA ASN A 53 -0.71 0.59 -4.96
C ASN A 53 -2.08 0.47 -4.28
N ALA A 54 -2.85 -0.52 -4.67
CA ALA A 54 -4.17 -0.73 -4.08
C ALA A 54 -4.08 -1.28 -2.66
N ALA A 55 -3.18 -2.24 -2.44
CA ALA A 55 -3.12 -2.94 -1.15
C ALA A 55 -2.48 -2.10 -0.05
N ILE A 56 -1.39 -1.41 -0.36
CA ILE A 56 -0.54 -0.76 0.64
C ILE A 56 -0.49 0.75 0.44
N GLY A 57 -0.37 1.20 -0.81
CA GLY A 57 -0.26 2.63 -1.07
C GLY A 57 -1.40 3.43 -0.49
N GLN A 58 -2.61 2.91 -0.59
CA GLN A 58 -3.79 3.60 -0.06
C GLN A 58 -3.76 3.76 1.46
N LEU A 59 -3.06 2.86 2.15
CA LEU A 59 -3.01 2.92 3.61
C LEU A 59 -2.34 4.19 4.11
N LEU A 60 -1.41 4.72 3.32
CA LEU A 60 -0.67 5.92 3.71
C LEU A 60 -1.54 7.18 3.69
N LYS A 61 -2.72 7.09 3.13
CA LYS A 61 -3.70 8.16 3.19
C LYS A 61 -4.30 8.30 4.59
N ASP A 62 -4.52 7.18 5.26
CA ASP A 62 -5.22 7.15 6.54
C ASP A 62 -4.32 6.84 7.73
N PHE A 63 -3.18 6.23 7.50
CA PHE A 63 -2.26 5.82 8.56
C PHE A 63 -0.88 6.40 8.30
N GLY A 64 -0.22 6.89 9.34
CA GLY A 64 1.15 7.36 9.21
C GLY A 64 2.11 6.22 8.91
N SER A 65 3.20 6.52 8.22
CA SER A 65 4.16 5.49 7.86
C SER A 65 4.81 4.85 9.09
N ASP A 66 5.05 5.63 10.14
CA ASP A 66 5.62 5.08 11.37
C ASP A 66 4.66 4.10 12.03
N ASP A 67 3.37 4.43 12.04
CA ASP A 67 2.35 3.57 12.61
C ASP A 67 2.27 2.28 11.83
N LEU A 68 2.29 2.36 10.50
CA LEU A 68 2.26 1.17 9.66
C LEU A 68 3.49 0.29 9.88
N ASN A 69 4.67 0.91 10.04
CA ASN A 69 5.89 0.17 10.29
C ASN A 69 5.81 -0.64 11.58
N ARG A 70 5.13 -0.11 12.58
CA ARG A 70 4.99 -0.83 13.85
C ARG A 70 3.97 -1.94 13.79
N ARG A 71 2.90 -1.73 13.04
CA ARG A 71 1.73 -2.59 13.12
C ARG A 71 1.55 -3.53 11.94
N LEU A 72 2.25 -3.29 10.83
CA LEU A 72 2.12 -4.10 9.63
C LEU A 72 3.48 -4.70 9.28
N LYS A 73 3.55 -6.01 9.27
CA LYS A 73 4.79 -6.72 9.00
C LYS A 73 4.66 -7.52 7.71
N PHE A 74 5.76 -7.63 6.98
CA PHE A 74 5.80 -8.34 5.71
C PHE A 74 6.72 -9.53 5.87
N GLU A 75 6.20 -10.73 5.65
CA GLU A 75 6.97 -11.97 5.80
C GLU A 75 7.09 -12.67 4.47
N HIS A 76 8.26 -13.24 4.22
CA HIS A 76 8.54 -14.07 3.03
C HIS A 76 8.36 -13.29 1.73
N LEU A 77 8.62 -12.00 1.76
CA LEU A 77 8.55 -11.18 0.56
C LEU A 77 9.90 -11.23 -0.14
N SER A 78 9.89 -11.66 -1.40
CA SER A 78 11.12 -11.79 -2.18
C SER A 78 11.77 -10.43 -2.41
N SER A 79 13.04 -10.44 -2.82
CA SER A 79 13.73 -9.18 -3.09
C SER A 79 13.04 -8.39 -4.21
N VAL A 80 12.50 -9.07 -5.20
CA VAL A 80 11.74 -8.40 -6.26
C VAL A 80 10.50 -7.74 -5.68
N GLY A 81 9.77 -8.47 -4.84
CA GLY A 81 8.58 -7.92 -4.19
C GLY A 81 8.92 -6.73 -3.32
N GLN A 82 10.02 -6.81 -2.58
CA GLN A 82 10.46 -5.71 -1.73
C GLN A 82 10.78 -4.46 -2.54
N GLU A 83 11.41 -4.63 -3.71
CA GLU A 83 11.70 -3.50 -4.59
C GLU A 83 10.44 -2.81 -5.08
N VAL A 84 9.47 -3.59 -5.51
CA VAL A 84 8.21 -3.01 -5.99
C VAL A 84 7.50 -2.30 -4.86
N LEU A 85 7.42 -2.94 -3.69
CA LEU A 85 6.77 -2.35 -2.53
C LEU A 85 7.44 -1.05 -2.09
N LYS A 86 8.76 -1.05 -2.06
CA LYS A 86 9.52 0.14 -1.65
C LYS A 86 9.20 1.31 -2.57
N ARG A 87 9.16 1.07 -3.87
CA ARG A 87 8.85 2.12 -4.84
C ARG A 87 7.44 2.66 -4.66
N VAL A 88 6.50 1.76 -4.42
CA VAL A 88 5.11 2.15 -4.19
C VAL A 88 5.00 3.00 -2.92
N ILE A 89 5.66 2.59 -1.86
CA ILE A 89 5.61 3.34 -0.59
C ILE A 89 6.22 4.73 -0.78
N GLU A 90 7.36 4.82 -1.45
CA GLU A 90 8.01 6.11 -1.68
C GLU A 90 7.11 7.05 -2.48
N ASN A 91 6.48 6.52 -3.53
CA ASN A 91 5.59 7.33 -4.34
C ASN A 91 4.36 7.78 -3.57
N SER A 92 3.81 6.89 -2.75
CA SER A 92 2.63 7.21 -1.95
C SER A 92 2.96 8.23 -0.87
N LYS A 93 4.12 8.13 -0.26
CA LYS A 93 4.56 9.11 0.73
C LYS A 93 4.68 10.50 0.11
N LYS A 94 5.27 10.58 -1.07
CA LYS A 94 5.36 11.85 -1.76
C LYS A 94 3.99 12.43 -2.04
N TYR A 95 3.11 11.60 -2.54
CA TYR A 95 1.77 12.05 -2.89
C TYR A 95 1.00 12.56 -1.69
N PHE A 96 0.99 11.80 -0.60
CA PHE A 96 0.17 12.15 0.55
C PHE A 96 0.84 13.12 1.52
N SER A 97 2.17 13.18 1.56
CA SER A 97 2.84 14.07 2.49
C SER A 97 2.98 15.49 1.97
N SER A 98 3.04 15.66 0.66
CA SER A 98 3.01 17.01 0.10
C SER A 98 1.59 17.44 -0.15
N SER A 99 0.73 16.85 0.48
CA SER A 99 -0.64 16.62 0.27
C SER A 99 -1.49 17.82 0.06
N GLU A 100 -1.69 18.58 1.11
CA GLU A 100 -2.62 19.70 1.06
C GLU A 100 -2.17 20.73 0.04
N SER A 101 -0.92 21.16 0.14
CA SER A 101 -0.37 22.14 -0.79
C SER A 101 -0.39 21.63 -2.22
N TYR A 102 0.01 20.39 -2.39
CA TYR A 102 0.11 19.81 -3.70
C TYR A 102 -1.26 19.72 -4.37
N ARG A 103 -2.24 19.26 -3.62
CA ARG A 103 -3.59 19.13 -4.14
C ARG A 103 -4.20 20.47 -4.46
N GLN A 104 -3.99 21.44 -3.60
CA GLN A 104 -4.49 22.78 -3.82
C GLN A 104 -3.83 23.39 -5.05
N ALA A 105 -2.53 23.20 -5.19
CA ALA A 105 -1.82 23.71 -6.34
C ALA A 105 -2.35 23.10 -7.62
N GLN A 106 -2.62 21.80 -7.61
CA GLN A 106 -3.17 21.17 -8.79
C GLN A 106 -4.56 21.65 -9.10
N THR A 107 -5.36 21.81 -8.08
CA THR A 107 -6.71 22.29 -8.25
C THR A 107 -6.73 23.71 -8.77
N GLU A 108 -5.85 24.52 -8.21
CA GLU A 108 -5.78 25.93 -8.60
C GLU A 108 -5.12 26.14 -9.94
N VAL A 109 -4.12 25.37 -10.22
CA VAL A 109 -3.36 25.53 -11.43
C VAL A 109 -4.03 24.85 -12.55
N ILE A 110 -4.74 23.91 -12.30
CA ILE A 110 -5.55 23.29 -13.25
C ILE A 110 -6.86 23.86 -13.09
N GLY A 111 -7.09 24.03 -11.98
CA GLY A 111 -7.91 24.99 -11.61
C GLY A 111 -7.15 26.18 -11.82
N ASN A 112 -6.06 26.16 -12.09
CA ASN A 112 -5.26 27.25 -12.46
C ASN A 112 -3.95 26.71 -12.98
N LEU A 113 -3.38 25.68 -13.13
CA LEU A 113 -2.49 25.10 -13.27
C LEU A 113 -1.81 24.77 -13.20
N SER A 114 -1.27 24.43 -12.80
CA SER A 114 -0.64 23.95 -12.12
C SER A 114 -0.15 23.93 -11.67
N ARG A 115 0.09 24.16 -11.56
CA ARG A 115 0.68 24.21 -10.85
C ARG A 115 1.07 23.73 -10.40
N ASN A 116 1.37 23.55 -10.44
CA ASN A 116 1.81 23.06 -9.83
C ASN A 116 1.89 22.64 -9.55
#